data_fb303ad5d9f9463604f15b6cf21b9d6f
#
_entry.id   fb303ad5d9f9463604f15b6cf21b9d6f
#
_cell.length_a   1.000
_cell.length_b   1.000
_cell.length_c   1.000
_cell.angle_alpha   90.00
_cell.angle_beta   90.00
_cell.angle_gamma   90.00
#
_symmetry.space_group_name_H-M   'P 1'
#
loop_
_entity.id
_entity.type
_entity.pdbx_description
1 polymer ?
#
loop_
_entity_poly.entity_id
_entity_poly.type
_entity_poly.pdbx_seq_one_letter_code
_entity_poly.pdbx_strand_id
1 'polypeptide(L)'
;VERNRAVYKLSPLWQRAIIGGSIWGALEIILGSALHNLMVPMVAGTLLAFLGVFTVSVISANDIQRGFFWRAALICALLKSVSPSAVIVPPMVGIMVEGLLMEVGVLVLGANAFGLALGGGLAMLSIPLFKAVRLYMLYGQGIVDFFMGLISQVSKSNTIVITNALIYTILIIYLILGLLAALIGFSLGLKGSTFGSSQIELTIFGEKRGKVAFSNYLLLIIHLVALVAYLTYASAMPFAIAILSGGVYVLLIVLFYERPRRMLLKPFFIVPVLVFSFLIPFFTTKIALVPVYGIYIFVRAIFVVVTLAAIGTELAKPAVSQFFNRGFFSPVYYASSMAFNALPIYLNVFRNINFSASNAIKDIQGVIKNSGWSGNRPIIIITGGLGEGKSTYLENILKILGKDKAINFRGFIAMGIGAPPLREGYNLWIIPDGTDLMLCRRIGTCGLPNKSFEFNDGVIRRLTTDLAAINADDILVIDEVGRMELYGEVWAGLIEHHLTKTKNVLILTVRRENLMHVVERWNLTDAYVFDINKVGVNDAANSIKSLVLSYHTAGSRK
;
A
#
# COMPACT_ATOMS: atom_id res chain seq x y z
N VAL A 1 -4.64 3.11 36.25
CA VAL A 1 -3.35 3.56 35.72
C VAL A 1 -3.56 3.98 34.27
N GLU A 2 -3.92 5.25 34.06
CA GLU A 2 -3.98 5.89 32.74
C GLU A 2 -2.56 6.01 32.19
N ARG A 3 -2.20 5.14 31.25
CA ARG A 3 -0.98 5.34 30.46
C ARG A 3 -1.35 6.14 29.21
N ASN A 4 -0.89 7.40 29.16
CA ASN A 4 -0.87 8.28 28.02
C ASN A 4 -0.59 7.51 26.73
N ARG A 5 -1.61 7.30 25.89
CA ARG A 5 -1.46 6.88 24.51
C ARG A 5 -1.07 8.14 23.74
N ALA A 6 0.19 8.21 23.32
CA ALA A 6 0.65 9.32 22.50
C ALA A 6 -0.08 9.28 21.14
N VAL A 7 -0.87 10.31 20.89
CA VAL A 7 -1.42 10.59 19.55
C VAL A 7 -0.27 11.06 18.69
N TYR A 8 0.12 10.27 17.69
CA TYR A 8 1.20 10.67 16.80
C TYR A 8 0.62 11.39 15.58
N LYS A 9 0.94 12.69 15.47
CA LYS A 9 0.52 13.53 14.34
C LYS A 9 1.56 13.44 13.23
N LEU A 10 1.22 12.80 12.11
CA LEU A 10 2.08 12.78 10.93
C LEU A 10 2.09 14.14 10.24
N SER A 11 3.28 14.61 9.84
CA SER A 11 3.38 15.86 9.08
C SER A 11 2.65 15.74 7.72
N PRO A 12 2.17 16.86 7.15
CA PRO A 12 1.51 16.85 5.83
C PRO A 12 2.35 16.20 4.74
N LEU A 13 3.66 16.37 4.82
CA LEU A 13 4.62 15.75 3.90
C LEU A 13 4.61 14.22 3.97
N TRP A 14 4.53 13.64 5.17
CA TRP A 14 4.39 12.18 5.32
C TRP A 14 3.03 11.68 4.82
N GLN A 15 1.96 12.44 5.05
CA GLN A 15 0.62 12.06 4.55
C GLN A 15 0.60 11.99 3.02
N ARG A 16 1.18 12.98 2.34
CA ARG A 16 1.32 12.97 0.87
C ARG A 16 2.21 11.82 0.38
N ALA A 17 3.29 11.55 1.10
CA ALA A 17 4.19 10.45 0.78
C ALA A 17 3.52 9.07 0.95
N ILE A 18 2.59 8.92 1.92
CA ILE A 18 1.78 7.71 2.07
C ILE A 18 0.92 7.49 0.81
N ILE A 19 0.23 8.52 0.35
CA ILE A 19 -0.60 8.43 -0.86
C ILE A 19 0.27 8.06 -2.06
N GLY A 20 1.33 8.84 -2.30
CA GLY A 20 2.23 8.63 -3.44
C GLY A 20 2.91 7.27 -3.43
N GLY A 21 3.46 6.89 -2.28
CA GLY A 21 4.13 5.60 -2.11
C GLY A 21 3.18 4.41 -2.17
N SER A 22 1.94 4.55 -1.72
CA SER A 22 0.94 3.48 -1.78
C SER A 22 0.44 3.24 -3.20
N ILE A 23 0.20 4.29 -3.97
CA ILE A 23 -0.18 4.18 -5.38
C ILE A 23 0.97 3.57 -6.19
N TRP A 24 2.19 4.07 -6.01
CA TRP A 24 3.38 3.51 -6.63
C TRP A 24 3.56 2.03 -6.24
N GLY A 25 3.44 1.70 -4.95
CA GLY A 25 3.55 0.32 -4.46
C GLY A 25 2.48 -0.62 -5.02
N ALA A 26 1.24 -0.16 -5.16
CA ALA A 26 0.17 -0.94 -5.78
C ALA A 26 0.46 -1.22 -7.27
N LEU A 27 0.91 -0.22 -8.03
CA LEU A 27 1.37 -0.39 -9.42
C LEU A 27 2.53 -1.40 -9.51
N GLU A 28 3.52 -1.27 -8.62
CA GLU A 28 4.66 -2.20 -8.53
C GLU A 28 4.25 -3.64 -8.25
N ILE A 29 3.22 -3.86 -7.42
CA ILE A 29 2.75 -5.20 -7.07
C ILE A 29 1.94 -5.80 -8.22
N ILE A 30 0.98 -5.06 -8.77
CA ILE A 30 0.07 -5.56 -9.81
C ILE A 30 0.80 -5.76 -11.12
N LEU A 31 1.40 -4.68 -11.64
CA LEU A 31 2.09 -4.73 -12.95
C LEU A 31 3.38 -5.56 -12.87
N GLY A 32 4.08 -5.50 -11.73
CA GLY A 32 5.28 -6.31 -11.53
C GLY A 32 4.97 -7.80 -11.59
N SER A 33 3.86 -8.26 -11.01
CA SER A 33 3.45 -9.67 -11.12
C SER A 33 3.01 -10.04 -12.54
N ALA A 34 2.28 -9.18 -13.22
CA ALA A 34 1.83 -9.39 -14.59
C ALA A 34 3.01 -9.41 -15.59
N LEU A 35 3.90 -8.42 -15.51
CA LEU A 35 5.05 -8.29 -16.42
C LEU A 35 6.11 -9.38 -16.21
N HIS A 36 6.29 -9.88 -14.99
CA HIS A 36 7.15 -11.03 -14.76
C HIS A 36 6.66 -12.30 -15.42
N ASN A 37 5.34 -12.46 -15.57
CA ASN A 37 4.75 -13.59 -16.27
C ASN A 37 4.93 -13.51 -17.80
N LEU A 38 5.10 -12.31 -18.37
CA LEU A 38 5.33 -12.10 -19.79
C LEU A 38 6.75 -12.41 -20.27
N MET A 39 7.66 -12.72 -19.34
CA MET A 39 9.03 -13.20 -19.60
C MET A 39 9.90 -12.35 -20.51
N VAL A 40 9.60 -11.06 -20.66
CA VAL A 40 10.43 -10.17 -21.47
C VAL A 40 11.53 -9.58 -20.59
N PRO A 41 12.78 -10.05 -20.73
CA PRO A 41 13.90 -9.54 -19.94
C PRO A 41 14.06 -8.04 -20.17
N MET A 42 14.40 -7.29 -19.11
CA MET A 42 14.67 -5.85 -19.11
C MET A 42 13.44 -4.93 -19.23
N VAL A 43 12.36 -5.30 -19.90
CA VAL A 43 11.21 -4.42 -20.15
C VAL A 43 10.42 -4.17 -18.86
N ALA A 44 10.17 -5.21 -18.07
CA ALA A 44 9.36 -5.09 -16.85
C ALA A 44 9.91 -4.03 -15.87
N GLY A 45 11.20 -4.11 -15.52
CA GLY A 45 11.82 -3.15 -14.60
C GLY A 45 11.89 -1.72 -15.15
N THR A 46 12.12 -1.56 -16.45
CA THR A 46 12.14 -0.25 -17.11
C THR A 46 10.76 0.39 -17.12
N LEU A 47 9.72 -0.38 -17.44
CA LEU A 47 8.34 0.10 -17.45
C LEU A 47 7.86 0.46 -16.03
N LEU A 48 8.18 -0.37 -15.03
CA LEU A 48 7.81 -0.09 -13.64
C LEU A 48 8.49 1.17 -13.10
N ALA A 49 9.78 1.36 -13.37
CA ALA A 49 10.50 2.57 -13.01
C ALA A 49 9.93 3.82 -13.72
N PHE A 50 9.63 3.72 -15.02
CA PHE A 50 8.97 4.79 -15.76
C PHE A 50 7.64 5.19 -15.11
N LEU A 51 6.80 4.21 -14.77
CA LEU A 51 5.52 4.44 -14.11
C LEU A 51 5.68 4.98 -12.68
N GLY A 52 6.73 4.58 -11.97
CA GLY A 52 7.09 5.11 -10.65
C GLY A 52 7.41 6.61 -10.72
N VAL A 53 8.37 6.99 -11.58
CA VAL A 53 8.74 8.40 -11.83
C VAL A 53 7.53 9.21 -12.29
N PHE A 54 6.75 8.69 -13.23
CA PHE A 54 5.52 9.32 -13.71
C PHE A 54 4.52 9.56 -12.56
N THR A 55 4.24 8.55 -11.75
CA THR A 55 3.25 8.63 -10.67
C THR A 55 3.61 9.67 -9.62
N VAL A 56 4.87 9.67 -9.13
CA VAL A 56 5.28 10.66 -8.13
C VAL A 56 5.36 12.07 -8.70
N SER A 57 5.63 12.21 -9.99
CA SER A 57 5.61 13.50 -10.68
C SER A 57 4.19 14.05 -10.84
N VAL A 58 3.20 13.21 -11.16
CA VAL A 58 1.77 13.60 -11.19
C VAL A 58 1.31 14.10 -9.81
N ILE A 59 1.65 13.37 -8.75
CA ILE A 59 1.18 13.66 -7.39
C ILE A 59 1.83 14.94 -6.84
N SER A 60 3.09 15.20 -7.20
CA SER A 60 3.83 16.36 -6.70
C SER A 60 3.62 17.64 -7.53
N ALA A 61 3.00 17.57 -8.71
CA ALA A 61 2.99 18.65 -9.69
C ALA A 61 2.47 20.00 -9.16
N ASN A 62 1.41 20.00 -8.35
CA ASN A 62 0.82 21.23 -7.82
C ASN A 62 1.56 21.82 -6.61
N ASP A 63 2.41 21.03 -5.96
CA ASP A 63 3.17 21.44 -4.77
C ASP A 63 4.37 20.51 -4.60
N ILE A 64 5.48 20.85 -5.27
CA ILE A 64 6.71 20.08 -5.21
C ILE A 64 7.41 20.38 -3.89
N GLN A 65 7.42 19.43 -2.97
CA GLN A 65 8.05 19.58 -1.65
C GLN A 65 9.32 18.73 -1.55
N ARG A 66 10.40 19.35 -1.06
CA ARG A 66 11.63 18.64 -0.72
C ARG A 66 11.35 17.60 0.37
N GLY A 67 11.91 16.41 0.19
CA GLY A 67 11.69 15.29 1.09
C GLY A 67 10.50 14.40 0.76
N PHE A 68 9.69 14.73 -0.24
CA PHE A 68 8.55 13.92 -0.67
C PHE A 68 8.99 12.61 -1.35
N PHE A 69 9.93 12.69 -2.30
CA PHE A 69 10.25 11.58 -3.20
C PHE A 69 10.88 10.39 -2.47
N TRP A 70 11.87 10.63 -1.61
CA TRP A 70 12.49 9.55 -0.85
C TRP A 70 11.53 8.91 0.16
N ARG A 71 10.59 9.68 0.74
CA ARG A 71 9.57 9.15 1.63
C ARG A 71 8.56 8.29 0.89
N ALA A 72 8.10 8.73 -0.29
CA ALA A 72 7.21 7.96 -1.14
C ALA A 72 7.87 6.65 -1.61
N ALA A 73 9.15 6.72 -2.03
CA ALA A 73 9.94 5.55 -2.39
C ALA A 73 10.13 4.57 -1.22
N LEU A 74 10.37 5.08 -0.01
CA LEU A 74 10.48 4.24 1.19
C LEU A 74 9.20 3.47 1.45
N ILE A 75 8.04 4.14 1.36
CA ILE A 75 6.74 3.49 1.52
C ILE A 75 6.50 2.46 0.43
N CYS A 76 6.77 2.79 -0.84
CA CYS A 76 6.65 1.86 -1.96
C CYS A 76 7.55 0.63 -1.77
N ALA A 77 8.82 0.83 -1.37
CA ALA A 77 9.76 -0.24 -1.10
C ALA A 77 9.28 -1.16 0.04
N LEU A 78 8.75 -0.60 1.12
CA LEU A 78 8.18 -1.38 2.22
C LEU A 78 6.94 -2.17 1.79
N LEU A 79 6.04 -1.57 1.00
CA LEU A 79 4.88 -2.29 0.44
C LEU A 79 5.30 -3.43 -0.50
N LYS A 80 6.42 -3.28 -1.21
CA LYS A 80 6.98 -4.35 -2.05
C LYS A 80 7.36 -5.60 -1.26
N SER A 81 7.63 -5.48 0.05
CA SER A 81 7.94 -6.63 0.92
C SER A 81 6.80 -7.65 1.00
N VAL A 82 5.56 -7.23 0.79
CA VAL A 82 4.36 -8.11 0.77
C VAL A 82 4.11 -8.74 -0.60
N SER A 83 4.83 -8.30 -1.63
CA SER A 83 4.70 -8.88 -2.97
C SER A 83 4.98 -10.40 -2.95
N PRO A 84 4.24 -11.21 -3.70
CA PRO A 84 4.47 -12.66 -3.79
C PRO A 84 5.78 -13.04 -4.49
N SER A 85 6.58 -12.07 -4.95
CA SER A 85 7.87 -12.31 -5.60
C SER A 85 8.89 -12.95 -4.63
N ALA A 86 9.69 -13.88 -5.14
CA ALA A 86 10.66 -14.62 -4.34
C ALA A 86 11.84 -13.75 -3.88
N VAL A 87 12.26 -12.79 -4.71
CA VAL A 87 13.39 -11.88 -4.44
C VAL A 87 12.85 -10.47 -4.28
N ILE A 88 12.90 -9.94 -3.06
CA ILE A 88 12.28 -8.68 -2.68
C ILE A 88 13.29 -7.56 -2.52
N VAL A 89 14.46 -7.86 -1.93
CA VAL A 89 15.45 -6.84 -1.52
C VAL A 89 15.99 -6.03 -2.69
N PRO A 90 16.42 -6.62 -3.82
CA PRO A 90 16.92 -5.83 -4.95
C PRO A 90 15.89 -4.84 -5.52
N PRO A 91 14.62 -5.22 -5.77
CA PRO A 91 13.61 -4.24 -6.14
C PRO A 91 13.37 -3.13 -5.11
N MET A 92 13.37 -3.47 -3.80
CA MET A 92 13.23 -2.46 -2.74
C MET A 92 14.37 -1.44 -2.76
N VAL A 93 15.61 -1.91 -2.93
CA VAL A 93 16.79 -1.02 -3.05
C VAL A 93 16.70 -0.18 -4.31
N GLY A 94 16.28 -0.76 -5.45
CA GLY A 94 16.09 -0.04 -6.71
C GLY A 94 15.09 1.11 -6.55
N ILE A 95 13.91 0.84 -5.99
CA ILE A 95 12.86 1.85 -5.71
C ILE A 95 13.40 2.96 -4.79
N MET A 96 14.16 2.60 -3.75
CA MET A 96 14.77 3.60 -2.87
C MET A 96 15.77 4.49 -3.61
N VAL A 97 16.62 3.91 -4.47
CA VAL A 97 17.57 4.66 -5.29
C VAL A 97 16.84 5.61 -6.25
N GLU A 98 15.78 5.14 -6.91
CA GLU A 98 14.95 5.98 -7.78
C GLU A 98 14.39 7.20 -7.04
N GLY A 99 13.77 6.99 -5.87
CA GLY A 99 13.23 8.10 -5.07
C GLY A 99 14.29 9.05 -4.52
N LEU A 100 15.46 8.54 -4.13
CA LEU A 100 16.58 9.38 -3.71
C LEU A 100 17.13 10.23 -4.86
N LEU A 101 17.23 9.66 -6.06
CA LEU A 101 17.70 10.40 -7.24
C LEU A 101 16.68 11.44 -7.71
N MET A 102 15.38 11.16 -7.59
CA MET A 102 14.32 12.16 -7.77
C MET A 102 14.48 13.33 -6.79
N GLU A 103 14.75 13.03 -5.51
CA GLU A 103 15.00 14.04 -4.49
C GLU A 103 16.24 14.88 -4.80
N VAL A 104 17.34 14.24 -5.24
CA VAL A 104 18.58 14.94 -5.65
C VAL A 104 18.29 15.93 -6.79
N GLY A 105 17.54 15.53 -7.80
CA GLY A 105 17.16 16.44 -8.90
C GLY A 105 16.46 17.70 -8.40
N VAL A 106 15.49 17.53 -7.48
CA VAL A 106 14.74 18.65 -6.88
C VAL A 106 15.61 19.48 -5.93
N LEU A 107 16.59 18.87 -5.26
CA LEU A 107 17.55 19.59 -4.41
C LEU A 107 18.51 20.46 -5.24
N VAL A 108 18.96 19.96 -6.40
CA VAL A 108 19.96 20.63 -7.25
C VAL A 108 19.33 21.74 -8.10
N LEU A 109 18.24 21.45 -8.81
CA LEU A 109 17.61 22.42 -9.73
C LEU A 109 16.35 23.10 -9.14
N GLY A 110 16.04 22.82 -7.87
CA GLY A 110 14.90 23.42 -7.17
C GLY A 110 13.61 22.62 -7.31
N ALA A 111 12.62 23.03 -6.51
CA ALA A 111 11.28 22.43 -6.48
C ALA A 111 10.41 22.94 -7.66
N ASN A 112 10.76 22.56 -8.86
CA ASN A 112 10.15 22.97 -10.12
C ASN A 112 10.21 21.85 -11.16
N ALA A 113 9.67 22.11 -12.36
CA ALA A 113 9.65 21.13 -13.46
C ALA A 113 11.06 20.68 -13.89
N PHE A 114 12.07 21.56 -13.83
CA PHE A 114 13.45 21.20 -14.19
C PHE A 114 14.08 20.26 -13.17
N GLY A 115 13.84 20.51 -11.86
CA GLY A 115 14.28 19.62 -10.80
C GLY A 115 13.64 18.24 -10.91
N LEU A 116 12.34 18.18 -11.22
CA LEU A 116 11.63 16.92 -11.49
C LEU A 116 12.21 16.20 -12.72
N ALA A 117 12.43 16.93 -13.82
CA ALA A 117 12.99 16.35 -15.03
C ALA A 117 14.38 15.75 -14.78
N LEU A 118 15.27 16.53 -14.15
CA LEU A 118 16.60 16.03 -13.78
C LEU A 118 16.51 14.79 -12.88
N GLY A 119 15.67 14.85 -11.84
CA GLY A 119 15.45 13.72 -10.92
C GLY A 119 14.94 12.48 -11.62
N GLY A 120 13.95 12.62 -12.52
CA GLY A 120 13.42 11.53 -13.34
C GLY A 120 14.47 10.94 -14.28
N GLY A 121 15.26 11.79 -14.92
CA GLY A 121 16.39 11.38 -15.76
C GLY A 121 17.42 10.55 -14.98
N LEU A 122 17.84 11.03 -13.81
CA LEU A 122 18.79 10.33 -12.91
C LEU A 122 18.20 9.01 -12.40
N ALA A 123 16.92 9.00 -12.00
CA ALA A 123 16.23 7.80 -11.54
C ALA A 123 16.22 6.72 -12.62
N MET A 124 15.86 7.06 -13.85
CA MET A 124 15.89 6.09 -14.96
C MET A 124 17.30 5.66 -15.34
N LEU A 125 18.30 6.54 -15.27
CA LEU A 125 19.71 6.17 -15.47
C LEU A 125 20.21 5.13 -14.46
N SER A 126 19.66 5.10 -13.26
CA SER A 126 20.03 4.11 -12.24
C SER A 126 19.66 2.67 -12.64
N ILE A 127 18.66 2.48 -13.51
CA ILE A 127 18.16 1.15 -13.89
C ILE A 127 19.21 0.29 -14.60
N PRO A 128 19.85 0.73 -15.69
CA PRO A 128 20.90 -0.06 -16.32
C PRO A 128 22.12 -0.26 -15.42
N LEU A 129 22.48 0.75 -14.61
CA LEU A 129 23.56 0.65 -13.65
C LEU A 129 23.25 -0.41 -12.57
N PHE A 130 22.07 -0.38 -12.00
CA PHE A 130 21.65 -1.36 -11.00
C PHE A 130 21.61 -2.79 -11.56
N LYS A 131 21.18 -2.95 -12.82
CA LYS A 131 21.23 -4.25 -13.51
C LYS A 131 22.65 -4.73 -13.73
N ALA A 132 23.57 -3.84 -14.14
CA ALA A 132 24.99 -4.18 -14.31
C ALA A 132 25.62 -4.61 -12.98
N VAL A 133 25.39 -3.87 -11.90
CA VAL A 133 25.84 -4.24 -10.54
C VAL A 133 25.27 -5.59 -10.13
N ARG A 134 23.98 -5.84 -10.35
CA ARG A 134 23.35 -7.12 -10.02
C ARG A 134 23.97 -8.29 -10.79
N LEU A 135 24.21 -8.14 -12.10
CA LEU A 135 24.87 -9.16 -12.91
C LEU A 135 26.30 -9.42 -12.43
N TYR A 136 27.02 -8.36 -12.10
CA TYR A 136 28.36 -8.48 -11.54
C TYR A 136 28.36 -9.19 -10.17
N MET A 137 27.40 -8.91 -9.30
CA MET A 137 27.25 -9.63 -8.02
C MET A 137 27.01 -11.12 -8.22
N LEU A 138 26.18 -11.49 -9.20
CA LEU A 138 25.82 -12.88 -9.47
C LEU A 138 26.97 -13.65 -10.12
N TYR A 139 27.57 -13.10 -11.17
CA TYR A 139 28.48 -13.81 -12.06
C TYR A 139 29.93 -13.36 -11.97
N GLY A 140 30.24 -12.30 -11.22
CA GLY A 140 31.60 -11.77 -11.06
C GLY A 140 32.14 -11.13 -12.32
N GLN A 141 33.50 -11.09 -12.43
CA GLN A 141 34.18 -10.51 -13.57
C GLN A 141 33.89 -11.26 -14.88
N GLY A 142 33.60 -12.55 -14.81
CA GLY A 142 33.33 -13.38 -16.00
C GLY A 142 32.17 -12.85 -16.87
N ILE A 143 31.16 -12.16 -16.29
CA ILE A 143 30.08 -11.57 -17.10
C ILE A 143 30.58 -10.39 -17.94
N VAL A 144 31.52 -9.60 -17.43
CA VAL A 144 32.12 -8.49 -18.16
C VAL A 144 32.92 -9.03 -19.33
N ASP A 145 33.80 -10.04 -19.07
CA ASP A 145 34.64 -10.67 -20.08
C ASP A 145 33.79 -11.34 -21.16
N PHE A 146 32.66 -11.98 -20.78
CA PHE A 146 31.72 -12.58 -21.70
C PHE A 146 31.11 -11.54 -22.66
N PHE A 147 30.59 -10.42 -22.16
CA PHE A 147 30.03 -9.37 -23.01
C PHE A 147 31.10 -8.71 -23.88
N MET A 148 32.27 -8.45 -23.35
CA MET A 148 33.39 -7.92 -24.14
C MET A 148 33.80 -8.89 -25.25
N GLY A 149 33.85 -10.20 -24.97
CA GLY A 149 34.10 -11.23 -25.95
C GLY A 149 33.05 -11.28 -27.08
N LEU A 150 31.75 -11.18 -26.73
CA LEU A 150 30.65 -11.13 -27.72
C LEU A 150 30.77 -9.90 -28.63
N ILE A 151 31.02 -8.73 -28.05
CA ILE A 151 31.19 -7.48 -28.82
C ILE A 151 32.41 -7.56 -29.74
N SER A 152 33.50 -8.16 -29.28
CA SER A 152 34.72 -8.33 -30.10
C SER A 152 34.51 -9.25 -31.31
N GLN A 153 33.66 -10.27 -31.18
CA GLN A 153 33.29 -11.16 -32.31
C GLN A 153 32.42 -10.46 -33.35
N VAL A 154 31.52 -9.55 -32.94
CA VAL A 154 30.67 -8.79 -33.85
C VAL A 154 31.43 -7.64 -34.53
N SER A 155 32.40 -7.06 -33.83
CA SER A 155 33.21 -5.92 -34.31
C SER A 155 34.61 -6.32 -34.63
N LYS A 156 34.89 -6.52 -35.90
CA LYS A 156 36.23 -6.88 -36.38
C LYS A 156 37.29 -5.78 -36.26
N SER A 157 36.95 -4.51 -36.00
CA SER A 157 37.90 -3.40 -36.11
C SER A 157 38.06 -2.47 -34.90
N ASN A 158 37.10 -2.32 -34.01
CA ASN A 158 37.25 -1.39 -32.89
C ASN A 158 36.28 -1.66 -31.73
N THR A 159 36.48 -2.74 -31.01
CA THR A 159 35.64 -3.25 -29.92
C THR A 159 35.39 -2.19 -28.83
N ILE A 160 36.39 -1.42 -28.46
CA ILE A 160 36.27 -0.39 -27.38
C ILE A 160 35.34 0.75 -27.80
N VAL A 161 35.48 1.23 -29.04
CA VAL A 161 34.64 2.35 -29.54
C VAL A 161 33.19 1.93 -29.64
N ILE A 162 32.89 0.73 -30.14
CA ILE A 162 31.53 0.20 -30.26
C ILE A 162 30.94 -0.08 -28.89
N THR A 163 31.69 -0.63 -27.95
CA THR A 163 31.22 -0.84 -26.57
C THR A 163 30.86 0.48 -25.91
N ASN A 164 31.70 1.50 -26.02
CA ASN A 164 31.39 2.82 -25.46
C ASN A 164 30.18 3.46 -26.13
N ALA A 165 30.07 3.36 -27.45
CA ALA A 165 28.91 3.88 -28.19
C ALA A 165 27.60 3.21 -27.76
N LEU A 166 27.56 1.91 -27.57
CA LEU A 166 26.41 1.17 -27.07
C LEU A 166 26.04 1.58 -25.64
N ILE A 167 27.04 1.70 -24.74
CA ILE A 167 26.81 2.14 -23.37
C ILE A 167 26.21 3.54 -23.35
N TYR A 168 26.81 4.50 -24.06
CA TYR A 168 26.30 5.87 -24.12
C TYR A 168 24.89 5.92 -24.73
N THR A 169 24.60 5.16 -25.78
CA THR A 169 23.28 5.07 -26.39
C THR A 169 22.25 4.59 -25.40
N ILE A 170 22.53 3.52 -24.66
CA ILE A 170 21.63 3.00 -23.62
C ILE A 170 21.39 4.06 -22.54
N LEU A 171 22.45 4.70 -22.03
CA LEU A 171 22.33 5.73 -20.99
C LEU A 171 21.50 6.92 -21.47
N ILE A 172 21.70 7.38 -22.72
CA ILE A 172 20.95 8.48 -23.32
C ILE A 172 19.46 8.10 -23.46
N ILE A 173 19.13 6.89 -23.90
CA ILE A 173 17.74 6.42 -24.01
C ILE A 173 17.08 6.43 -22.63
N TYR A 174 17.72 5.88 -21.60
CA TYR A 174 17.18 5.87 -20.24
C TYR A 174 17.02 7.27 -19.67
N LEU A 175 17.99 8.18 -19.92
CA LEU A 175 17.88 9.59 -19.53
C LEU A 175 16.64 10.25 -20.17
N ILE A 176 16.46 10.10 -21.49
CA ILE A 176 15.31 10.64 -22.21
C ILE A 176 14.00 10.08 -21.68
N LEU A 177 13.92 8.77 -21.45
CA LEU A 177 12.73 8.14 -20.86
C LEU A 177 12.39 8.73 -19.49
N GLY A 178 13.39 8.99 -18.66
CA GLY A 178 13.19 9.62 -17.35
C GLY A 178 12.72 11.06 -17.41
N LEU A 179 13.32 11.86 -18.29
CA LEU A 179 12.87 13.22 -18.57
C LEU A 179 11.42 13.23 -19.04
N LEU A 180 11.06 12.37 -20.00
CA LEU A 180 9.69 12.25 -20.51
C LEU A 180 8.71 11.81 -19.43
N ALA A 181 9.03 10.78 -18.64
CA ALA A 181 8.17 10.33 -17.55
C ALA A 181 7.86 11.46 -16.55
N ALA A 182 8.90 12.20 -16.14
CA ALA A 182 8.75 13.31 -15.20
C ALA A 182 7.95 14.47 -15.78
N LEU A 183 8.26 14.93 -16.99
CA LEU A 183 7.59 16.08 -17.62
C LEU A 183 6.14 15.78 -18.01
N ILE A 184 5.86 14.59 -18.55
CA ILE A 184 4.49 14.16 -18.84
C ILE A 184 3.70 14.04 -17.53
N GLY A 185 4.28 13.40 -16.50
CA GLY A 185 3.65 13.32 -15.18
C GLY A 185 3.35 14.70 -14.59
N PHE A 186 4.31 15.60 -14.62
CA PHE A 186 4.14 16.98 -14.16
C PHE A 186 3.04 17.73 -14.91
N SER A 187 3.05 17.70 -16.24
CA SER A 187 2.06 18.40 -17.07
C SER A 187 0.64 17.89 -16.87
N LEU A 188 0.49 16.58 -16.67
CA LEU A 188 -0.80 15.96 -16.37
C LEU A 188 -1.26 16.22 -14.94
N GLY A 189 -0.34 16.27 -13.99
CA GLY A 189 -0.64 16.61 -12.60
C GLY A 189 -1.15 18.04 -12.44
N LEU A 190 -0.62 19.02 -13.22
CA LEU A 190 -1.10 20.40 -13.23
C LEU A 190 -2.53 20.53 -13.79
N LYS A 191 -2.93 19.68 -14.73
CA LYS A 191 -4.30 19.67 -15.29
C LYS A 191 -5.31 18.99 -14.36
N GLY A 192 -4.84 18.23 -13.38
CA GLY A 192 -5.66 17.63 -12.33
C GLY A 192 -6.09 18.70 -11.31
N SER A 193 -7.25 18.50 -10.66
CA SER A 193 -7.64 19.36 -9.52
C SER A 193 -6.58 19.27 -8.42
N THR A 194 -6.24 20.40 -7.82
CA THR A 194 -5.30 20.53 -6.71
C THR A 194 -5.59 19.48 -5.62
N PHE A 195 -4.57 18.71 -5.24
CA PHE A 195 -4.60 17.98 -3.97
C PHE A 195 -4.77 19.01 -2.86
N GLY A 196 -5.99 19.19 -2.38
CA GLY A 196 -6.26 20.07 -1.26
C GLY A 196 -5.39 19.63 -0.09
N SER A 197 -4.63 20.58 0.47
CA SER A 197 -3.86 20.40 1.70
C SER A 197 -4.78 20.35 2.93
N SER A 198 -5.84 19.53 2.88
CA SER A 198 -6.65 19.27 4.05
C SER A 198 -5.76 18.52 5.04
N GLN A 199 -5.41 19.20 6.14
CA GLN A 199 -4.69 18.59 7.25
C GLN A 199 -5.62 17.58 7.91
N ILE A 200 -5.52 16.31 7.52
CA ILE A 200 -6.22 15.22 8.17
C ILE A 200 -5.37 14.79 9.33
N GLU A 201 -5.86 14.98 10.53
CA GLU A 201 -5.27 14.40 11.72
C GLU A 201 -5.54 12.89 11.70
N LEU A 202 -4.61 12.15 11.13
CA LEU A 202 -4.67 10.69 11.16
C LEU A 202 -4.27 10.23 12.57
N THR A 203 -5.26 9.84 13.36
CA THR A 203 -5.06 9.28 14.69
C THR A 203 -4.68 7.81 14.57
N ILE A 204 -3.47 7.46 14.94
CA ILE A 204 -2.97 6.08 14.92
C ILE A 204 -3.07 5.50 16.31
N PHE A 205 -3.81 4.40 16.44
CA PHE A 205 -3.86 3.63 17.70
C PHE A 205 -2.61 2.76 17.79
N GLY A 206 -1.72 3.10 18.73
CA GLY A 206 -0.50 2.34 18.99
C GLY A 206 -0.82 0.95 19.55
N GLU A 207 -0.34 -0.10 18.89
CA GLU A 207 -0.33 -1.45 19.45
C GLU A 207 0.54 -1.53 20.72
N LYS A 208 0.20 -2.46 21.63
CA LYS A 208 0.95 -2.71 22.88
C LYS A 208 2.44 -2.92 22.58
N ARG A 209 3.27 -2.13 23.25
CA ARG A 209 4.74 -2.22 23.22
C ARG A 209 5.22 -3.57 23.71
N GLY A 210 5.54 -4.50 22.82
CA GLY A 210 6.30 -5.70 23.15
C GLY A 210 7.78 -5.37 23.41
N LYS A 211 8.44 -6.05 24.35
CA LYS A 211 9.89 -6.00 24.48
C LYS A 211 10.49 -6.78 23.31
N VAL A 212 11.24 -6.08 22.45
CA VAL A 212 11.93 -6.70 21.32
C VAL A 212 13.31 -7.15 21.80
N ALA A 213 13.58 -8.45 21.76
CA ALA A 213 14.88 -9.00 22.12
C ALA A 213 15.90 -8.82 20.97
N PHE A 214 17.15 -8.57 21.29
CA PHE A 214 18.25 -8.44 20.33
C PHE A 214 18.38 -9.69 19.42
N SER A 215 18.04 -10.87 19.92
CA SER A 215 18.01 -12.12 19.14
C SER A 215 17.18 -12.06 17.86
N ASN A 216 16.21 -11.15 17.79
CA ASN A 216 15.33 -10.99 16.60
C ASN A 216 16.04 -10.34 15.40
N TYR A 217 17.18 -9.67 15.61
CA TYR A 217 17.98 -9.03 14.54
C TYR A 217 19.23 -9.82 14.19
N LEU A 218 19.63 -10.74 15.04
CA LEU A 218 20.88 -11.47 14.91
C LEU A 218 20.96 -12.19 13.56
N LEU A 219 19.91 -12.88 13.15
CA LEU A 219 19.85 -13.59 11.87
C LEU A 219 19.95 -12.63 10.68
N LEU A 220 19.29 -11.47 10.75
CA LEU A 220 19.40 -10.44 9.71
C LEU A 220 20.85 -9.96 9.56
N ILE A 221 21.52 -9.70 10.68
CA ILE A 221 22.94 -9.27 10.69
C ILE A 221 23.84 -10.38 10.15
N ILE A 222 23.63 -11.62 10.56
CA ILE A 222 24.39 -12.78 10.07
C ILE A 222 24.28 -12.89 8.54
N HIS A 223 23.08 -12.78 7.98
CA HIS A 223 22.88 -12.86 6.53
C HIS A 223 23.52 -11.70 5.78
N LEU A 224 23.47 -10.47 6.32
CA LEU A 224 24.14 -9.31 5.74
C LEU A 224 25.67 -9.48 5.75
N VAL A 225 26.22 -9.89 6.88
CA VAL A 225 27.68 -10.14 7.02
C VAL A 225 28.13 -11.28 6.10
N ALA A 226 27.35 -12.38 6.06
CA ALA A 226 27.65 -13.51 5.17
C ALA A 226 27.65 -13.10 3.70
N LEU A 227 26.68 -12.26 3.27
CA LEU A 227 26.63 -11.75 1.90
C LEU A 227 27.88 -10.93 1.56
N VAL A 228 28.20 -9.94 2.39
CA VAL A 228 29.37 -9.08 2.16
C VAL A 228 30.68 -9.90 2.20
N ALA A 229 30.84 -10.74 3.20
CA ALA A 229 32.04 -11.56 3.34
C ALA A 229 32.24 -12.50 2.14
N TYR A 230 31.17 -13.20 1.71
CA TYR A 230 31.27 -14.09 0.57
C TYR A 230 31.59 -13.35 -0.74
N LEU A 231 30.93 -12.21 -1.00
CA LEU A 231 31.20 -11.42 -2.20
C LEU A 231 32.63 -10.85 -2.27
N THR A 232 33.21 -10.50 -1.12
CA THR A 232 34.58 -9.93 -1.05
C THR A 232 35.67 -11.00 -1.09
N TYR A 233 35.46 -12.12 -0.40
CA TYR A 233 36.52 -13.11 -0.20
C TYR A 233 36.44 -14.35 -1.09
N ALA A 234 35.26 -14.68 -1.65
CA ALA A 234 35.12 -15.91 -2.45
C ALA A 234 36.01 -15.98 -3.68
N SER A 235 36.34 -14.83 -4.29
CA SER A 235 37.28 -14.79 -5.44
C SER A 235 38.72 -14.96 -5.05
N ALA A 236 39.09 -14.70 -3.80
CA ALA A 236 40.46 -14.88 -3.27
C ALA A 236 40.68 -16.27 -2.66
N MET A 237 39.62 -17.04 -2.43
CA MET A 237 39.68 -18.39 -1.86
C MET A 237 39.93 -19.45 -2.95
N PRO A 238 40.56 -20.61 -2.61
CA PRO A 238 40.55 -21.77 -3.47
C PRO A 238 39.09 -22.17 -3.84
N PHE A 239 38.84 -22.53 -5.10
CA PHE A 239 37.51 -22.87 -5.61
C PHE A 239 36.75 -23.88 -4.74
N ALA A 240 37.47 -24.93 -4.29
CA ALA A 240 36.86 -25.95 -3.44
C ALA A 240 36.29 -25.35 -2.12
N ILE A 241 37.01 -24.42 -1.49
CA ILE A 241 36.57 -23.76 -0.25
C ILE A 241 35.41 -22.83 -0.52
N ALA A 242 35.47 -22.06 -1.61
CA ALA A 242 34.38 -21.15 -1.98
C ALA A 242 33.10 -21.93 -2.33
N ILE A 243 33.20 -23.02 -3.08
CA ILE A 243 32.04 -23.88 -3.40
C ILE A 243 31.47 -24.55 -2.15
N LEU A 244 32.34 -25.11 -1.28
CA LEU A 244 31.89 -25.77 -0.07
C LEU A 244 31.22 -24.82 0.91
N SER A 245 31.85 -23.68 1.21
CA SER A 245 31.31 -22.70 2.15
C SER A 245 29.99 -22.10 1.65
N GLY A 246 29.92 -21.74 0.36
CA GLY A 246 28.70 -21.24 -0.27
C GLY A 246 27.60 -22.30 -0.31
N GLY A 247 27.94 -23.54 -0.68
CA GLY A 247 27.01 -24.67 -0.73
C GLY A 247 26.43 -25.05 0.62
N VAL A 248 27.26 -25.12 1.67
CA VAL A 248 26.79 -25.41 3.05
C VAL A 248 25.87 -24.29 3.53
N TYR A 249 26.21 -23.03 3.30
CA TYR A 249 25.36 -21.92 3.69
C TYR A 249 24.00 -21.95 2.96
N VAL A 250 24.02 -22.17 1.64
CA VAL A 250 22.78 -22.33 0.85
C VAL A 250 21.92 -23.46 1.38
N LEU A 251 22.52 -24.62 1.69
CA LEU A 251 21.80 -25.75 2.25
C LEU A 251 21.12 -25.38 3.58
N LEU A 252 21.84 -24.73 4.48
CA LEU A 252 21.28 -24.28 5.76
C LEU A 252 20.09 -23.35 5.53
N ILE A 253 20.21 -22.33 4.65
CA ILE A 253 19.11 -21.41 4.38
C ILE A 253 17.88 -22.14 3.80
N VAL A 254 18.08 -23.07 2.88
CA VAL A 254 16.99 -23.84 2.25
C VAL A 254 16.27 -24.74 3.25
N LEU A 255 16.98 -25.26 4.25
CA LEU A 255 16.38 -26.06 5.32
C LEU A 255 15.51 -25.21 6.27
N PHE A 256 15.96 -24.00 6.60
CA PHE A 256 15.29 -23.16 7.61
C PHE A 256 14.28 -22.17 7.03
N TYR A 257 14.40 -21.79 5.73
CA TYR A 257 13.57 -20.77 5.10
C TYR A 257 12.73 -21.34 3.96
N GLU A 258 11.43 -21.27 4.10
CA GLU A 258 10.50 -21.79 3.10
C GLU A 258 10.53 -20.99 1.79
N ARG A 259 10.70 -19.66 1.85
CA ARG A 259 10.70 -18.76 0.69
C ARG A 259 11.85 -19.03 -0.28
N PRO A 260 13.13 -19.08 0.15
CA PRO A 260 14.24 -19.51 -0.68
C PRO A 260 14.06 -20.92 -1.25
N ARG A 261 13.56 -21.86 -0.43
CA ARG A 261 13.30 -23.25 -0.85
C ARG A 261 12.30 -23.30 -2.03
N ARG A 262 11.16 -22.63 -1.91
CA ARG A 262 10.14 -22.56 -2.98
C ARG A 262 10.67 -21.90 -4.26
N MET A 263 11.60 -20.97 -4.15
CA MET A 263 12.21 -20.29 -5.28
C MET A 263 13.13 -21.22 -6.08
N LEU A 264 13.97 -21.99 -5.40
CA LEU A 264 14.89 -22.93 -6.05
C LEU A 264 14.14 -24.08 -6.75
N LEU A 265 12.90 -24.39 -6.32
CA LEU A 265 12.05 -25.39 -6.99
C LEU A 265 11.44 -24.89 -8.29
N LYS A 266 11.55 -23.60 -8.62
CA LYS A 266 11.00 -23.05 -9.87
C LYS A 266 12.00 -23.22 -11.02
N PRO A 267 11.71 -24.05 -12.04
CA PRO A 267 12.61 -24.29 -13.15
C PRO A 267 12.94 -22.99 -13.91
N PHE A 268 12.01 -22.10 -13.96
CA PHE A 268 12.10 -20.77 -14.56
C PHE A 268 13.21 -19.89 -13.98
N PHE A 269 13.54 -20.12 -12.71
CA PHE A 269 14.65 -19.42 -12.02
C PHE A 269 15.96 -20.19 -12.18
N ILE A 270 15.93 -21.51 -11.92
CA ILE A 270 17.17 -22.31 -11.83
C ILE A 270 17.82 -22.53 -13.20
N VAL A 271 17.02 -22.74 -14.25
CA VAL A 271 17.52 -23.04 -15.60
C VAL A 271 18.36 -21.89 -16.18
N PRO A 272 17.88 -20.62 -16.20
CA PRO A 272 18.71 -19.51 -16.67
C PRO A 272 20.00 -19.34 -15.86
N VAL A 273 19.93 -19.46 -14.53
CA VAL A 273 21.12 -19.34 -13.66
C VAL A 273 22.13 -20.43 -14.02
N LEU A 274 21.68 -21.67 -14.18
CA LEU A 274 22.55 -22.78 -14.58
C LEU A 274 23.15 -22.55 -15.97
N VAL A 275 22.33 -22.22 -16.97
CA VAL A 275 22.82 -21.96 -18.34
C VAL A 275 23.86 -20.86 -18.36
N PHE A 276 23.60 -19.70 -17.76
CA PHE A 276 24.57 -18.60 -17.74
C PHE A 276 25.83 -18.95 -16.93
N SER A 277 25.72 -19.73 -15.86
CA SER A 277 26.88 -20.14 -15.06
C SER A 277 27.87 -20.98 -15.83
N PHE A 278 27.43 -21.79 -16.78
CA PHE A 278 28.32 -22.59 -17.64
C PHE A 278 28.63 -21.91 -18.97
N LEU A 279 27.74 -21.10 -19.50
CA LEU A 279 27.95 -20.35 -20.73
C LEU A 279 29.10 -19.33 -20.59
N ILE A 280 29.14 -18.59 -19.47
CA ILE A 280 30.15 -17.58 -19.21
C ILE A 280 31.59 -18.21 -19.28
N PRO A 281 31.93 -19.22 -18.48
CA PRO A 281 33.26 -19.82 -18.56
C PRO A 281 33.54 -20.51 -19.88
N PHE A 282 32.55 -21.03 -20.59
CA PHE A 282 32.71 -21.61 -21.92
C PHE A 282 33.33 -20.62 -22.91
N PHE A 283 32.96 -19.33 -22.84
CA PHE A 283 33.51 -18.29 -23.71
C PHE A 283 34.73 -17.58 -23.14
N THR A 284 34.99 -17.68 -21.83
CA THR A 284 36.05 -16.88 -21.17
C THR A 284 37.24 -17.70 -20.66
N THR A 285 37.14 -19.05 -20.63
CA THR A 285 38.17 -19.92 -20.09
C THR A 285 38.50 -21.10 -21.01
N LYS A 286 39.57 -21.86 -20.67
CA LYS A 286 39.91 -23.10 -21.37
C LYS A 286 38.82 -24.16 -21.09
N ILE A 287 38.41 -24.93 -22.11
CA ILE A 287 37.32 -25.91 -22.05
C ILE A 287 37.46 -26.89 -20.86
N ALA A 288 38.69 -27.34 -20.55
CA ALA A 288 38.93 -28.24 -19.43
C ALA A 288 38.56 -27.63 -18.04
N LEU A 289 38.54 -26.31 -17.91
CA LEU A 289 38.27 -25.61 -16.67
C LEU A 289 36.78 -25.18 -16.56
N VAL A 290 36.01 -25.26 -17.64
CA VAL A 290 34.60 -24.87 -17.70
C VAL A 290 33.78 -25.51 -16.58
N PRO A 291 33.89 -26.81 -16.27
CA PRO A 291 33.06 -27.41 -15.21
C PRO A 291 33.32 -26.78 -13.83
N VAL A 292 34.60 -26.56 -13.47
CA VAL A 292 34.98 -26.02 -12.16
C VAL A 292 34.50 -24.56 -11.99
N TYR A 293 34.79 -23.72 -12.99
CA TYR A 293 34.32 -22.34 -12.99
C TYR A 293 32.78 -22.23 -13.08
N GLY A 294 32.15 -23.10 -13.85
CA GLY A 294 30.70 -23.16 -13.97
C GLY A 294 30.02 -23.48 -12.64
N ILE A 295 30.50 -24.49 -11.93
CA ILE A 295 30.01 -24.83 -10.58
C ILE A 295 30.24 -23.69 -9.60
N TYR A 296 31.42 -23.07 -9.62
CA TYR A 296 31.72 -21.92 -8.75
C TYR A 296 30.77 -20.76 -9.00
N ILE A 297 30.55 -20.35 -10.26
CA ILE A 297 29.65 -19.28 -10.63
C ILE A 297 28.20 -19.63 -10.25
N PHE A 298 27.78 -20.89 -10.46
CA PHE A 298 26.48 -21.38 -10.09
C PHE A 298 26.23 -21.27 -8.58
N VAL A 299 27.15 -21.80 -7.76
CA VAL A 299 27.05 -21.71 -6.30
C VAL A 299 27.04 -20.25 -5.82
N ARG A 300 27.89 -19.39 -6.41
CA ARG A 300 27.91 -17.96 -6.11
C ARG A 300 26.57 -17.28 -6.42
N ALA A 301 26.00 -17.53 -7.59
CA ALA A 301 24.74 -16.94 -7.98
C ALA A 301 23.59 -17.41 -7.08
N ILE A 302 23.51 -18.70 -6.77
CA ILE A 302 22.52 -19.26 -5.85
C ILE A 302 22.71 -18.69 -4.44
N PHE A 303 23.96 -18.60 -3.95
CA PHE A 303 24.26 -18.01 -2.64
C PHE A 303 23.73 -16.59 -2.53
N VAL A 304 24.02 -15.72 -3.50
CA VAL A 304 23.56 -14.32 -3.49
C VAL A 304 22.05 -14.24 -3.45
N VAL A 305 21.36 -14.99 -4.32
CA VAL A 305 19.89 -14.91 -4.43
C VAL A 305 19.21 -15.49 -3.19
N VAL A 306 19.68 -16.61 -2.68
CA VAL A 306 19.13 -17.27 -1.48
C VAL A 306 19.33 -16.40 -0.24
N THR A 307 20.52 -15.78 -0.10
CA THR A 307 20.81 -14.85 0.99
C THR A 307 19.91 -13.61 0.94
N LEU A 308 19.75 -13.00 -0.23
CA LEU A 308 18.84 -11.85 -0.40
C LEU A 308 17.38 -12.22 -0.11
N ALA A 309 16.96 -13.44 -0.45
CA ALA A 309 15.61 -13.92 -0.11
C ALA A 309 15.45 -14.17 1.41
N ALA A 310 16.49 -14.67 2.08
CA ALA A 310 16.51 -14.82 3.54
C ALA A 310 16.47 -13.46 4.25
N ILE A 311 17.27 -12.48 3.81
CA ILE A 311 17.26 -11.10 4.31
C ILE A 311 15.85 -10.52 4.16
N GLY A 312 15.21 -10.69 3.00
CA GLY A 312 13.84 -10.23 2.76
C GLY A 312 12.82 -10.87 3.71
N THR A 313 13.01 -12.14 4.08
CA THR A 313 12.16 -12.84 5.03
C THR A 313 12.35 -12.31 6.46
N GLU A 314 13.60 -12.02 6.86
CA GLU A 314 13.91 -11.44 8.16
C GLU A 314 13.37 -10.01 8.29
N LEU A 315 13.51 -9.17 7.25
CA LEU A 315 12.97 -7.81 7.22
C LEU A 315 11.44 -7.76 7.34
N ALA A 316 10.74 -8.78 6.86
CA ALA A 316 9.27 -8.86 6.94
C ALA A 316 8.76 -9.28 8.33
N LYS A 317 9.62 -9.65 9.28
CA LYS A 317 9.20 -10.06 10.62
C LYS A 317 8.65 -8.86 11.42
N PRO A 318 7.53 -9.04 12.18
CA PRO A 318 6.94 -7.97 13.00
C PRO A 318 7.91 -7.37 14.02
N ALA A 319 8.85 -8.16 14.52
CA ALA A 319 9.88 -7.71 15.46
C ALA A 319 10.81 -6.65 14.86
N VAL A 320 11.15 -6.76 13.58
CA VAL A 320 11.98 -5.79 12.87
C VAL A 320 11.21 -4.50 12.63
N SER A 321 9.91 -4.58 12.29
CA SER A 321 9.06 -3.41 12.12
C SER A 321 8.86 -2.63 13.43
N GLN A 322 8.81 -3.32 14.59
CA GLN A 322 8.71 -2.68 15.91
C GLN A 322 9.98 -1.87 16.30
N PHE A 323 11.14 -2.20 15.74
CA PHE A 323 12.34 -1.38 15.94
C PHE A 323 12.15 0.05 15.44
N PHE A 324 11.48 0.19 14.30
CA PHE A 324 11.19 1.49 13.71
C PHE A 324 10.11 2.28 14.46
N ASN A 325 9.44 1.69 15.45
CA ASN A 325 8.45 2.39 16.29
C ASN A 325 9.09 3.27 17.40
N ARG A 326 10.42 3.38 17.45
CA ARG A 326 11.14 4.12 18.50
C ARG A 326 11.87 5.34 17.92
N GLY A 327 11.73 6.49 18.60
CA GLY A 327 12.51 7.70 18.34
C GLY A 327 12.33 8.28 16.94
N PHE A 328 13.43 8.58 16.28
CA PHE A 328 13.50 9.25 14.97
C PHE A 328 12.76 8.50 13.84
N PHE A 329 12.65 7.18 13.93
CA PHE A 329 12.01 6.34 12.90
C PHE A 329 10.51 6.15 13.10
N SER A 330 9.91 6.66 14.18
CA SER A 330 8.47 6.49 14.43
C SER A 330 7.56 7.00 13.29
N PRO A 331 7.86 8.11 12.57
CA PRO A 331 7.07 8.50 11.41
C PRO A 331 7.03 7.44 10.30
N VAL A 332 8.16 6.75 10.07
CA VAL A 332 8.28 5.68 9.07
C VAL A 332 7.39 4.50 9.44
N TYR A 333 7.40 4.09 10.70
CA TYR A 333 6.56 2.99 11.19
C TYR A 333 5.07 3.29 11.00
N TYR A 334 4.63 4.46 11.41
CA TYR A 334 3.23 4.86 11.30
C TYR A 334 2.82 5.06 9.83
N ALA A 335 3.65 5.69 9.03
CA ALA A 335 3.39 5.88 7.61
C ALA A 335 3.29 4.53 6.87
N SER A 336 4.18 3.59 7.16
CA SER A 336 4.13 2.25 6.56
C SER A 336 2.90 1.47 7.00
N SER A 337 2.53 1.51 8.28
CA SER A 337 1.31 0.87 8.78
C SER A 337 0.06 1.38 8.07
N MET A 338 -0.05 2.69 7.85
CA MET A 338 -1.16 3.28 7.09
C MET A 338 -1.14 2.86 5.64
N ALA A 339 0.03 2.86 5.00
CA ALA A 339 0.17 2.44 3.62
C ALA A 339 -0.22 0.96 3.43
N PHE A 340 0.14 0.08 4.36
CA PHE A 340 -0.30 -1.32 4.35
C PHE A 340 -1.81 -1.46 4.49
N ASN A 341 -2.45 -0.65 5.33
CA ASN A 341 -3.91 -0.66 5.48
C ASN A 341 -4.63 -0.09 4.25
N ALA A 342 -4.04 0.87 3.55
CA ALA A 342 -4.57 1.44 2.32
C ALA A 342 -4.34 0.57 1.07
N LEU A 343 -3.32 -0.30 1.10
CA LEU A 343 -2.93 -1.12 -0.05
C LEU A 343 -4.08 -1.97 -0.64
N PRO A 344 -4.92 -2.67 0.14
CA PRO A 344 -6.03 -3.46 -0.42
C PRO A 344 -7.02 -2.59 -1.21
N ILE A 345 -7.24 -1.34 -0.80
CA ILE A 345 -8.12 -0.40 -1.49
C ILE A 345 -7.55 -0.08 -2.87
N TYR A 346 -6.27 0.30 -2.94
CA TYR A 346 -5.62 0.60 -4.22
C TYR A 346 -5.53 -0.64 -5.12
N LEU A 347 -5.22 -1.81 -4.57
CA LEU A 347 -5.18 -3.06 -5.34
C LEU A 347 -6.55 -3.39 -5.95
N ASN A 348 -7.64 -3.17 -5.22
CA ASN A 348 -8.99 -3.42 -5.71
C ASN A 348 -9.39 -2.41 -6.80
N VAL A 349 -9.08 -1.13 -6.61
CA VAL A 349 -9.31 -0.09 -7.63
C VAL A 349 -8.58 -0.43 -8.93
N PHE A 350 -7.28 -0.74 -8.86
CA PHE A 350 -6.48 -1.09 -10.04
C PHE A 350 -6.91 -2.40 -10.70
N ARG A 351 -7.41 -3.38 -9.94
CA ARG A 351 -7.90 -4.65 -10.49
C ARG A 351 -9.15 -4.47 -11.33
N ASN A 352 -9.99 -3.48 -10.99
CA ASN A 352 -11.26 -3.21 -11.66
C ASN A 352 -11.13 -2.21 -12.83
N ILE A 353 -9.95 -1.65 -13.04
CA ILE A 353 -9.68 -0.78 -14.18
C ILE A 353 -9.45 -1.64 -15.43
N ASN A 354 -10.27 -1.44 -16.45
CA ASN A 354 -10.00 -1.96 -17.79
C ASN A 354 -8.85 -1.14 -18.40
N PHE A 355 -7.63 -1.65 -18.32
CA PHE A 355 -6.44 -1.03 -18.91
C PHE A 355 -6.54 -1.01 -20.44
N SER A 356 -7.19 0.00 -20.98
CA SER A 356 -7.01 0.41 -22.36
C SER A 356 -5.83 1.37 -22.43
N ALA A 357 -4.90 1.16 -23.35
CA ALA A 357 -3.69 1.98 -23.47
C ALA A 357 -4.00 3.50 -23.60
N SER A 358 -5.13 3.85 -24.22
CA SER A 358 -5.60 5.24 -24.35
C SER A 358 -6.18 5.82 -23.06
N ASN A 359 -6.67 4.99 -22.15
CA ASN A 359 -7.34 5.41 -20.92
C ASN A 359 -6.47 5.22 -19.67
N ALA A 360 -5.39 4.44 -19.75
CA ALA A 360 -4.54 4.13 -18.59
C ALA A 360 -4.06 5.39 -17.86
N ILE A 361 -3.70 6.45 -18.59
CA ILE A 361 -3.29 7.73 -18.00
C ILE A 361 -4.46 8.41 -17.30
N LYS A 362 -5.65 8.43 -17.93
CA LYS A 362 -6.86 9.01 -17.33
C LYS A 362 -7.32 8.20 -16.12
N ASP A 363 -7.18 6.88 -16.18
CA ASP A 363 -7.54 5.98 -15.09
C ASP A 363 -6.60 6.14 -13.90
N ILE A 364 -5.28 6.26 -14.14
CA ILE A 364 -4.29 6.59 -13.10
C ILE A 364 -4.58 7.98 -12.51
N GLN A 365 -4.87 8.99 -13.34
CA GLN A 365 -5.30 10.31 -12.86
C GLN A 365 -6.60 10.23 -12.06
N GLY A 366 -7.57 9.42 -12.50
CA GLY A 366 -8.82 9.16 -11.77
C GLY A 366 -8.57 8.53 -10.41
N VAL A 367 -7.68 7.54 -10.34
CA VAL A 367 -7.25 6.90 -9.08
C VAL A 367 -6.54 7.91 -8.19
N ILE A 368 -5.61 8.71 -8.73
CA ILE A 368 -4.90 9.76 -7.98
C ILE A 368 -5.89 10.83 -7.50
N LYS A 369 -6.83 11.25 -8.34
CA LYS A 369 -7.87 12.22 -8.00
C LYS A 369 -8.83 11.69 -6.94
N ASN A 370 -9.18 10.40 -7.00
CA ASN A 370 -10.09 9.75 -6.04
C ASN A 370 -9.37 9.26 -4.78
N SER A 371 -8.05 9.01 -4.84
CA SER A 371 -7.22 8.65 -3.69
C SER A 371 -6.67 9.86 -2.94
N GLY A 372 -6.57 11.01 -3.63
CA GLY A 372 -6.46 12.27 -2.91
C GLY A 372 -7.74 12.40 -2.09
N TRP A 373 -7.62 12.38 -0.77
CA TRP A 373 -8.66 12.68 0.19
C TRP A 373 -9.30 14.03 -0.20
N SER A 374 -9.97 13.99 -1.36
CA SER A 374 -10.79 15.09 -1.80
C SER A 374 -11.96 15.10 -0.85
N GLY A 375 -12.22 16.18 -0.18
CA GLY A 375 -13.38 16.47 0.65
C GLY A 375 -14.68 15.67 0.46
N ASN A 376 -14.58 14.37 0.22
CA ASN A 376 -15.69 13.45 0.25
C ASN A 376 -16.14 13.38 1.70
N ARG A 377 -17.42 13.59 1.89
CA ARG A 377 -18.05 13.49 3.20
C ARG A 377 -17.61 12.20 3.89
N PRO A 378 -17.27 12.24 5.17
CA PRO A 378 -16.99 11.04 5.95
C PRO A 378 -18.22 10.15 6.02
N ILE A 379 -18.06 8.86 5.70
CA ILE A 379 -19.03 7.83 5.99
C ILE A 379 -18.42 6.96 7.09
N ILE A 380 -19.12 6.85 8.21
CA ILE A 380 -18.63 6.19 9.42
C ILE A 380 -19.49 4.95 9.63
N ILE A 381 -18.84 3.79 9.76
CA ILE A 381 -19.51 2.53 10.03
C ILE A 381 -19.05 2.01 11.39
N ILE A 382 -19.98 1.83 12.31
CA ILE A 382 -19.75 1.17 13.60
C ILE A 382 -20.16 -0.28 13.46
N THR A 383 -19.25 -1.23 13.72
CA THR A 383 -19.52 -2.66 13.52
C THR A 383 -19.24 -3.48 14.77
N GLY A 384 -19.93 -4.61 14.88
CA GLY A 384 -19.81 -5.59 15.96
C GLY A 384 -20.78 -6.75 15.77
N GLY A 385 -20.66 -7.80 16.58
CA GLY A 385 -21.56 -8.96 16.53
C GLY A 385 -22.98 -8.67 17.01
N LEU A 386 -23.84 -9.67 16.88
CA LEU A 386 -25.23 -9.58 17.36
C LEU A 386 -25.23 -9.46 18.90
N GLY A 387 -25.93 -8.44 19.43
CA GLY A 387 -26.05 -8.21 20.87
C GLY A 387 -24.79 -7.70 21.59
N GLU A 388 -23.71 -7.41 20.89
CA GLU A 388 -22.45 -6.92 21.48
C GLU A 388 -22.49 -5.45 21.94
N GLY A 389 -23.62 -4.73 21.85
CA GLY A 389 -23.77 -3.39 22.39
C GLY A 389 -23.46 -2.25 21.43
N LYS A 390 -23.58 -2.44 20.09
CA LYS A 390 -23.34 -1.39 19.06
C LYS A 390 -24.15 -0.11 19.29
N SER A 391 -25.46 -0.25 19.55
CA SER A 391 -26.33 0.91 19.80
C SER A 391 -25.93 1.67 21.07
N THR A 392 -25.57 0.97 22.14
CA THR A 392 -25.05 1.57 23.38
C THR A 392 -23.68 2.26 23.14
N TYR A 393 -22.83 1.64 22.32
CA TYR A 393 -21.56 2.23 21.92
C TYR A 393 -21.76 3.52 21.12
N LEU A 394 -22.68 3.51 20.14
CA LEU A 394 -23.09 4.68 19.37
C LEU A 394 -23.65 5.76 20.29
N GLU A 395 -24.59 5.43 21.18
CA GLU A 395 -25.19 6.37 22.14
C GLU A 395 -24.13 7.08 22.99
N ASN A 396 -23.13 6.34 23.50
CA ASN A 396 -22.03 6.92 24.26
C ASN A 396 -21.15 7.87 23.43
N ILE A 397 -20.90 7.55 22.16
CA ILE A 397 -20.21 8.44 21.22
C ILE A 397 -21.01 9.74 21.05
N LEU A 398 -22.30 9.63 20.77
CA LEU A 398 -23.16 10.79 20.57
C LEU A 398 -23.25 11.69 21.83
N LYS A 399 -23.27 11.10 23.02
CA LYS A 399 -23.21 11.85 24.30
C LYS A 399 -21.90 12.61 24.48
N ILE A 400 -20.77 12.05 24.02
CA ILE A 400 -19.45 12.73 24.08
C ILE A 400 -19.42 13.87 23.07
N LEU A 401 -19.82 13.61 21.83
CA LEU A 401 -19.75 14.57 20.73
C LEU A 401 -20.81 15.66 20.82
N GLY A 402 -21.99 15.38 21.34
CA GLY A 402 -23.10 16.34 21.50
C GLY A 402 -22.81 17.45 22.53
N LYS A 403 -21.71 17.37 23.28
CA LYS A 403 -21.21 18.46 24.12
C LYS A 403 -20.61 19.62 23.29
N ASP A 404 -20.28 19.36 22.02
CA ASP A 404 -19.74 20.36 21.11
C ASP A 404 -20.89 20.98 20.29
N LYS A 405 -21.17 22.27 20.54
CA LYS A 405 -22.24 23.02 19.85
C LYS A 405 -22.06 23.13 18.33
N ALA A 406 -20.88 22.82 17.82
CA ALA A 406 -20.59 22.84 16.38
C ALA A 406 -21.02 21.55 15.66
N ILE A 407 -21.51 20.53 16.37
CA ILE A 407 -21.86 19.21 15.83
C ILE A 407 -23.33 18.92 16.10
N ASN A 408 -24.15 18.87 15.05
CA ASN A 408 -25.56 18.55 15.15
C ASN A 408 -25.82 17.15 14.59
N PHE A 409 -26.51 16.33 15.37
CA PHE A 409 -26.93 14.99 14.95
C PHE A 409 -28.42 14.96 14.63
N ARG A 410 -28.77 14.25 13.56
CA ARG A 410 -30.15 13.91 13.16
C ARG A 410 -30.23 12.44 12.84
N GLY A 411 -31.33 11.80 13.17
CA GLY A 411 -31.52 10.38 12.90
C GLY A 411 -32.10 9.63 14.07
N PHE A 412 -31.67 8.38 14.25
CA PHE A 412 -32.25 7.53 15.29
C PHE A 412 -31.28 6.43 15.75
N ILE A 413 -31.55 5.93 16.97
CA ILE A 413 -30.96 4.71 17.54
C ILE A 413 -32.06 3.67 17.71
N ALA A 414 -31.82 2.45 17.24
CA ALA A 414 -32.74 1.34 17.34
C ALA A 414 -32.59 0.61 18.69
N MET A 415 -33.58 0.82 19.57
CA MET A 415 -33.63 0.19 20.89
C MET A 415 -34.46 -1.10 20.83
N GLY A 416 -33.80 -2.24 21.05
CA GLY A 416 -34.49 -3.53 21.04
C GLY A 416 -35.39 -3.74 22.27
N ILE A 417 -36.61 -4.18 22.05
CA ILE A 417 -37.58 -4.58 23.09
C ILE A 417 -37.36 -6.05 23.43
N GLY A 418 -37.25 -6.40 24.72
CA GLY A 418 -37.01 -7.75 25.19
C GLY A 418 -35.52 -8.15 25.19
N ALA A 419 -35.21 -9.33 25.72
CA ALA A 419 -33.85 -9.80 25.88
C ALA A 419 -33.29 -10.51 24.62
N PRO A 420 -31.99 -10.31 24.25
CA PRO A 420 -31.35 -11.11 23.20
C PRO A 420 -31.34 -12.61 23.58
N PRO A 421 -31.41 -13.54 22.59
CA PRO A 421 -31.49 -13.30 21.14
C PRO A 421 -32.91 -13.10 20.60
N LEU A 422 -33.95 -13.27 21.44
CA LEU A 422 -35.36 -13.25 21.04
C LEU A 422 -35.99 -11.88 21.34
N ARG A 423 -35.64 -10.88 20.52
CA ARG A 423 -36.26 -9.54 20.60
C ARG A 423 -37.74 -9.58 20.23
N GLU A 424 -38.59 -8.87 21.01
CA GLU A 424 -40.03 -8.72 20.76
C GLU A 424 -40.34 -7.63 19.73
N GLY A 425 -39.36 -6.73 19.50
CA GLY A 425 -39.50 -5.62 18.57
C GLY A 425 -38.37 -4.61 18.69
N TYR A 426 -38.52 -3.49 18.02
CA TYR A 426 -37.62 -2.35 18.09
C TYR A 426 -38.37 -1.03 18.19
N ASN A 427 -37.93 -0.17 19.11
CA ASN A 427 -38.29 1.24 19.17
C ASN A 427 -37.11 2.06 18.60
N LEU A 428 -37.46 3.19 17.97
CA LEU A 428 -36.52 4.19 17.51
C LEU A 428 -36.46 5.36 18.51
N TRP A 429 -35.30 5.61 19.06
CA TRP A 429 -35.01 6.81 19.83
C TRP A 429 -34.53 7.90 18.88
N ILE A 430 -35.36 8.96 18.69
CA ILE A 430 -35.10 10.00 17.68
C ILE A 430 -34.15 11.06 18.22
N ILE A 431 -33.18 11.45 17.38
CA ILE A 431 -32.16 12.44 17.70
C ILE A 431 -32.48 13.76 16.99
N PRO A 432 -32.46 14.91 17.68
CA PRO A 432 -32.08 15.15 19.09
C PRO A 432 -33.26 15.09 20.07
N ASP A 433 -34.50 14.95 19.60
CA ASP A 433 -35.75 15.22 20.36
C ASP A 433 -35.98 14.22 21.50
N GLY A 434 -35.31 13.05 21.46
CA GLY A 434 -35.44 12.03 22.49
C GLY A 434 -36.82 11.31 22.51
N THR A 435 -37.60 11.43 21.43
CA THR A 435 -38.91 10.77 21.34
C THR A 435 -38.74 9.30 20.93
N ASP A 436 -39.50 8.43 21.57
CA ASP A 436 -39.56 7.01 21.22
C ASP A 436 -40.70 6.73 20.24
N LEU A 437 -40.37 6.10 19.11
CA LEU A 437 -41.32 5.66 18.10
C LEU A 437 -41.19 4.16 17.88
N MET A 438 -42.33 3.43 17.90
CA MET A 438 -42.30 1.99 17.64
C MET A 438 -42.07 1.73 16.15
N LEU A 439 -40.94 1.07 15.83
CA LEU A 439 -40.57 0.68 14.46
C LEU A 439 -41.26 -0.62 14.05
N CYS A 440 -41.13 -1.66 14.87
CA CYS A 440 -41.68 -2.98 14.53
C CYS A 440 -41.93 -3.85 15.77
N ARG A 441 -42.84 -4.81 15.62
CA ARG A 441 -43.13 -5.86 16.60
C ARG A 441 -43.03 -7.23 15.96
N ARG A 442 -42.69 -8.24 16.74
CA ARG A 442 -42.63 -9.64 16.31
C ARG A 442 -44.06 -10.19 16.14
N ILE A 443 -44.34 -10.80 15.01
CA ILE A 443 -45.57 -11.51 14.74
C ILE A 443 -45.34 -13.00 14.94
N GLY A 444 -45.97 -13.61 15.96
CA GLY A 444 -46.11 -15.06 16.14
C GLY A 444 -44.84 -15.84 16.39
N THR A 445 -44.98 -17.05 16.92
CA THR A 445 -43.90 -17.98 17.33
C THR A 445 -43.62 -19.05 16.30
N CYS A 446 -44.01 -18.97 15.05
CA CYS A 446 -43.93 -20.12 14.13
C CYS A 446 -43.15 -19.90 12.84
N GLY A 447 -42.00 -20.46 12.79
CA GLY A 447 -41.48 -21.31 11.72
C GLY A 447 -41.08 -20.74 10.35
N LEU A 448 -41.26 -19.44 10.04
CA LEU A 448 -40.87 -18.86 8.75
C LEU A 448 -39.75 -17.81 8.93
N PRO A 449 -38.58 -17.98 8.32
CA PRO A 449 -37.42 -17.13 8.59
C PRO A 449 -37.52 -15.68 8.10
N ASN A 450 -38.51 -15.33 7.25
CA ASN A 450 -38.55 -14.04 6.58
C ASN A 450 -39.74 -13.13 6.95
N LYS A 451 -40.61 -13.51 7.90
CA LYS A 451 -41.74 -12.67 8.35
C LYS A 451 -41.85 -12.57 9.88
N SER A 452 -40.71 -12.32 10.54
CA SER A 452 -40.67 -12.26 12.00
C SER A 452 -41.13 -10.94 12.60
N PHE A 453 -41.18 -9.85 11.81
CA PHE A 453 -41.52 -8.51 12.30
C PHE A 453 -42.53 -7.81 11.39
N GLU A 454 -43.52 -7.16 12.01
CA GLU A 454 -44.43 -6.22 11.37
C GLU A 454 -43.89 -4.81 11.58
N PHE A 455 -43.62 -4.12 10.47
CA PHE A 455 -43.06 -2.77 10.48
C PHE A 455 -44.18 -1.71 10.44
N ASN A 456 -43.94 -0.59 11.12
CA ASN A 456 -44.81 0.56 11.08
C ASN A 456 -44.46 1.47 9.88
N ASP A 457 -45.10 1.24 8.76
CA ASP A 457 -44.89 1.99 7.52
C ASP A 457 -45.11 3.50 7.69
N GLY A 458 -46.02 3.92 8.58
CA GLY A 458 -46.24 5.32 8.87
C GLY A 458 -45.04 6.01 9.49
N VAL A 459 -44.37 5.33 10.42
CA VAL A 459 -43.10 5.81 11.05
C VAL A 459 -41.96 5.84 10.04
N ILE A 460 -41.83 4.79 9.22
CA ILE A 460 -40.80 4.73 8.20
C ILE A 460 -40.94 5.86 7.18
N ARG A 461 -42.15 6.08 6.62
CA ARG A 461 -42.40 7.15 5.65
C ARG A 461 -42.13 8.53 6.23
N ARG A 462 -42.66 8.79 7.44
CA ARG A 462 -42.46 10.07 8.14
C ARG A 462 -40.96 10.36 8.33
N LEU A 463 -40.21 9.44 8.94
CA LEU A 463 -38.78 9.62 9.21
C LEU A 463 -37.97 9.72 7.92
N THR A 464 -38.32 8.96 6.88
CA THR A 464 -37.62 9.08 5.59
C THR A 464 -37.81 10.48 5.01
N THR A 465 -38.99 11.08 5.10
CA THR A 465 -39.26 12.44 4.62
C THR A 465 -38.55 13.49 5.47
N ASP A 466 -38.66 13.39 6.80
CA ASP A 466 -38.04 14.36 7.73
C ASP A 466 -36.51 14.34 7.65
N LEU A 467 -35.93 13.15 7.58
CA LEU A 467 -34.47 12.98 7.52
C LEU A 467 -33.90 13.25 6.13
N ALA A 468 -34.64 13.12 5.05
CA ALA A 468 -34.21 13.53 3.72
C ALA A 468 -34.00 15.04 3.56
N ALA A 469 -34.67 15.85 4.41
CA ALA A 469 -34.65 17.32 4.36
C ALA A 469 -33.78 17.99 5.43
N ILE A 470 -32.85 17.25 6.08
CA ILE A 470 -31.92 17.79 7.08
C ILE A 470 -30.93 18.78 6.48
N ASN A 471 -30.42 19.70 7.32
CA ASN A 471 -29.42 20.68 6.87
C ASN A 471 -28.13 20.02 6.40
N ALA A 472 -27.42 20.67 5.47
CA ALA A 472 -26.19 20.13 4.88
C ALA A 472 -25.06 19.88 5.92
N ASP A 473 -25.07 20.61 7.03
CA ASP A 473 -24.09 20.50 8.11
C ASP A 473 -24.49 19.48 9.18
N ASP A 474 -25.72 18.95 9.15
CA ASP A 474 -26.16 17.94 10.09
C ASP A 474 -25.53 16.57 9.77
N ILE A 475 -25.28 15.79 10.81
CA ILE A 475 -24.75 14.42 10.70
C ILE A 475 -25.95 13.46 10.79
N LEU A 476 -26.12 12.65 9.76
CA LEU A 476 -27.16 11.63 9.75
C LEU A 476 -26.71 10.35 10.46
N VAL A 477 -27.49 9.90 11.42
CA VAL A 477 -27.27 8.68 12.19
C VAL A 477 -28.36 7.67 11.88
N ILE A 478 -27.97 6.49 11.39
CA ILE A 478 -28.88 5.36 11.10
C ILE A 478 -28.35 4.12 11.82
N ASP A 479 -29.06 3.68 12.84
CA ASP A 479 -28.71 2.47 13.59
C ASP A 479 -29.38 1.22 12.98
N GLU A 480 -28.73 0.04 13.14
CA GLU A 480 -29.21 -1.28 12.70
C GLU A 480 -29.37 -1.44 11.17
N VAL A 481 -28.41 -0.94 10.37
CA VAL A 481 -28.37 -1.23 8.92
C VAL A 481 -28.03 -2.71 8.71
N GLY A 482 -28.94 -3.46 8.09
CA GLY A 482 -28.82 -4.90 7.98
C GLY A 482 -29.42 -5.50 6.70
N ARG A 483 -30.01 -6.70 6.82
CA ARG A 483 -30.52 -7.46 5.66
C ARG A 483 -31.68 -6.76 4.95
N MET A 484 -32.56 -6.06 5.68
CA MET A 484 -33.71 -5.38 5.09
C MET A 484 -33.23 -4.28 4.13
N GLU A 485 -32.26 -3.48 4.55
CA GLU A 485 -31.67 -2.42 3.75
C GLU A 485 -30.90 -3.00 2.55
N LEU A 486 -30.26 -4.16 2.71
CA LEU A 486 -29.62 -4.89 1.61
C LEU A 486 -30.62 -5.37 0.55
N TYR A 487 -31.86 -5.65 0.94
CA TYR A 487 -32.94 -5.99 -0.01
C TYR A 487 -33.69 -4.76 -0.58
N GLY A 488 -33.29 -3.55 -0.21
CA GLY A 488 -33.90 -2.32 -0.72
C GLY A 488 -35.12 -1.85 0.10
N GLU A 489 -35.30 -2.39 1.31
CA GLU A 489 -36.40 -2.11 2.18
C GLU A 489 -36.02 -1.12 3.30
N VAL A 490 -36.99 -0.70 4.10
CA VAL A 490 -36.87 0.15 5.29
C VAL A 490 -36.07 1.42 5.03
N TRP A 491 -34.79 1.46 5.40
CA TRP A 491 -33.92 2.66 5.32
C TRP A 491 -33.07 2.74 4.04
N ALA A 492 -33.16 1.76 3.14
CA ALA A 492 -32.32 1.72 1.93
C ALA A 492 -32.48 2.98 1.07
N GLY A 493 -33.73 3.42 0.83
CA GLY A 493 -34.01 4.64 0.07
C GLY A 493 -33.46 5.91 0.72
N LEU A 494 -33.50 6.02 2.06
CA LEU A 494 -32.90 7.13 2.81
C LEU A 494 -31.36 7.14 2.68
N ILE A 495 -30.74 5.99 2.82
CA ILE A 495 -29.28 5.83 2.63
C ILE A 495 -28.88 6.24 1.21
N GLU A 496 -29.58 5.71 0.19
CA GLU A 496 -29.31 6.04 -1.21
C GLU A 496 -29.51 7.52 -1.53
N HIS A 497 -30.57 8.14 -0.97
CA HIS A 497 -30.80 9.59 -1.10
C HIS A 497 -29.61 10.38 -0.58
N HIS A 498 -29.17 10.10 0.65
CA HIS A 498 -28.04 10.81 1.24
C HIS A 498 -26.72 10.48 0.54
N LEU A 499 -26.56 9.29 0.02
CA LEU A 499 -25.36 8.92 -0.75
C LEU A 499 -25.28 9.64 -2.10
N THR A 500 -26.38 9.94 -2.75
CA THR A 500 -26.40 10.47 -4.12
C THR A 500 -26.70 11.96 -4.21
N LYS A 501 -27.56 12.49 -3.32
CA LYS A 501 -28.13 13.84 -3.46
C LYS A 501 -27.66 14.85 -2.41
N THR A 502 -27.11 14.39 -1.29
CA THR A 502 -26.68 15.30 -0.22
C THR A 502 -25.17 15.20 0.05
N LYS A 503 -24.66 16.05 0.94
CA LYS A 503 -23.26 16.03 1.41
C LYS A 503 -23.14 15.77 2.92
N ASN A 504 -24.20 15.32 3.56
CA ASN A 504 -24.19 15.05 5.00
C ASN A 504 -23.20 13.95 5.36
N VAL A 505 -22.54 14.10 6.49
CA VAL A 505 -21.78 13.01 7.11
C VAL A 505 -22.76 11.93 7.56
N LEU A 506 -22.42 10.65 7.30
CA LEU A 506 -23.26 9.52 7.68
C LEU A 506 -22.57 8.69 8.76
N ILE A 507 -23.32 8.30 9.80
CA ILE A 507 -22.92 7.31 10.80
C ILE A 507 -23.92 6.15 10.72
N LEU A 508 -23.40 4.98 10.35
CA LEU A 508 -24.20 3.76 10.19
C LEU A 508 -23.74 2.72 11.21
N THR A 509 -24.64 2.00 11.85
CA THR A 509 -24.24 0.78 12.55
C THR A 509 -24.58 -0.44 11.71
N VAL A 510 -23.64 -1.36 11.61
CA VAL A 510 -23.75 -2.55 10.76
C VAL A 510 -23.27 -3.78 11.52
N ARG A 511 -23.98 -4.90 11.42
CA ARG A 511 -23.50 -6.17 11.98
C ARG A 511 -22.24 -6.65 11.22
N ARG A 512 -21.28 -7.21 11.94
CA ARG A 512 -20.02 -7.70 11.35
C ARG A 512 -20.24 -8.65 10.17
N GLU A 513 -21.24 -9.51 10.26
CA GLU A 513 -21.60 -10.46 9.19
C GLU A 513 -22.13 -9.79 7.92
N ASN A 514 -22.76 -8.62 8.02
CA ASN A 514 -23.31 -7.87 6.90
C ASN A 514 -22.39 -6.76 6.38
N LEU A 515 -21.26 -6.50 7.06
CA LEU A 515 -20.39 -5.36 6.76
C LEU A 515 -19.93 -5.34 5.30
N MET A 516 -19.42 -6.47 4.81
CA MET A 516 -18.93 -6.55 3.43
C MET A 516 -20.04 -6.32 2.41
N HIS A 517 -21.22 -6.89 2.62
CA HIS A 517 -22.37 -6.72 1.74
C HIS A 517 -22.87 -5.27 1.72
N VAL A 518 -22.85 -4.57 2.87
CA VAL A 518 -23.23 -3.14 2.97
C VAL A 518 -22.21 -2.28 2.21
N VAL A 519 -20.92 -2.54 2.39
CA VAL A 519 -19.84 -1.84 1.68
C VAL A 519 -19.94 -2.05 0.17
N GLU A 520 -20.20 -3.28 -0.29
CA GLU A 520 -20.35 -3.61 -1.71
C GLU A 520 -21.61 -2.98 -2.33
N ARG A 521 -22.77 -3.09 -1.65
CA ARG A 521 -24.05 -2.58 -2.19
C ARG A 521 -24.00 -1.08 -2.50
N TRP A 522 -23.46 -0.29 -1.60
CA TRP A 522 -23.43 1.17 -1.73
C TRP A 522 -22.04 1.73 -2.10
N ASN A 523 -21.10 0.86 -2.48
CA ASN A 523 -19.72 1.24 -2.84
C ASN A 523 -19.04 2.13 -1.77
N LEU A 524 -19.16 1.73 -0.49
CA LEU A 524 -18.64 2.46 0.67
C LEU A 524 -17.18 2.06 0.99
N THR A 525 -16.36 1.89 -0.03
CA THR A 525 -14.95 1.48 0.12
C THR A 525 -14.13 2.46 0.94
N ASP A 526 -14.54 3.73 0.98
CA ASP A 526 -13.87 4.82 1.69
C ASP A 526 -14.45 5.08 3.09
N ALA A 527 -15.35 4.20 3.58
CA ALA A 527 -15.96 4.36 4.89
C ALA A 527 -14.96 4.08 6.03
N TYR A 528 -15.07 4.86 7.09
CA TYR A 528 -14.31 4.67 8.34
C TYR A 528 -15.00 3.61 9.20
N VAL A 529 -14.39 2.45 9.36
CA VAL A 529 -14.98 1.33 10.08
C VAL A 529 -14.43 1.24 11.51
N PHE A 530 -15.31 1.35 12.51
CA PHE A 530 -15.01 1.21 13.92
C PHE A 530 -15.60 -0.11 14.45
N ASP A 531 -14.74 -1.08 14.78
CA ASP A 531 -15.17 -2.32 15.44
C ASP A 531 -15.19 -2.08 16.95
N ILE A 532 -16.38 -2.24 17.57
CA ILE A 532 -16.60 -1.94 19.00
C ILE A 532 -15.73 -2.76 19.94
N ASN A 533 -15.26 -3.94 19.49
CA ASN A 533 -14.36 -4.79 20.28
C ASN A 533 -12.89 -4.38 20.16
N LYS A 534 -12.56 -3.50 19.20
CA LYS A 534 -11.18 -3.09 18.92
C LYS A 534 -10.89 -1.64 19.33
N VAL A 535 -11.90 -0.77 19.29
CA VAL A 535 -11.76 0.66 19.51
C VAL A 535 -12.58 1.08 20.72
N GLY A 536 -11.98 1.78 21.67
CA GLY A 536 -12.70 2.33 22.83
C GLY A 536 -13.63 3.49 22.44
N VAL A 537 -14.74 3.70 23.18
CA VAL A 537 -15.75 4.76 22.91
C VAL A 537 -15.11 6.15 22.81
N ASN A 538 -14.20 6.51 23.73
CA ASN A 538 -13.54 7.82 23.72
C ASN A 538 -12.63 8.01 22.50
N ASP A 539 -11.93 6.96 22.11
CA ASP A 539 -11.02 6.99 20.95
C ASP A 539 -11.81 7.13 19.65
N ALA A 540 -12.94 6.40 19.53
CA ALA A 540 -13.85 6.53 18.39
C ALA A 540 -14.48 7.94 18.33
N ALA A 541 -14.97 8.46 19.46
CA ALA A 541 -15.56 9.78 19.52
C ALA A 541 -14.56 10.88 19.08
N ASN A 542 -13.31 10.83 19.57
CA ASN A 542 -12.28 11.79 19.19
C ASN A 542 -11.94 11.68 17.69
N SER A 543 -11.86 10.48 17.14
CA SER A 543 -11.61 10.24 15.71
C SER A 543 -12.76 10.78 14.85
N ILE A 544 -14.00 10.48 15.22
CA ILE A 544 -15.20 10.96 14.51
C ILE A 544 -15.26 12.50 14.58
N LYS A 545 -15.00 13.09 15.74
CA LYS A 545 -14.93 14.54 15.91
C LYS A 545 -13.95 15.19 14.94
N SER A 546 -12.73 14.66 14.86
CA SER A 546 -11.70 15.20 13.97
C SER A 546 -12.09 15.09 12.49
N LEU A 547 -12.70 13.98 12.08
CA LEU A 547 -13.20 13.77 10.72
C LEU A 547 -14.30 14.77 10.35
N VAL A 548 -15.28 14.95 11.22
CA VAL A 548 -16.41 15.87 11.01
C VAL A 548 -15.94 17.32 10.94
N LEU A 549 -15.15 17.77 11.91
CA LEU A 549 -14.65 19.15 11.96
C LEU A 549 -13.75 19.46 10.76
N SER A 550 -12.90 18.52 10.33
CA SER A 550 -12.08 18.71 9.14
C SER A 550 -12.90 18.84 7.86
N TYR A 551 -14.00 18.10 7.76
CA TYR A 551 -14.91 18.17 6.62
C TYR A 551 -15.67 19.50 6.56
N HIS A 552 -16.25 19.95 7.68
CA HIS A 552 -16.99 21.22 7.73
C HIS A 552 -16.09 22.44 7.50
N THR A 553 -14.83 22.43 8.01
CA THR A 553 -13.87 23.51 7.76
C THR A 553 -13.40 23.58 6.31
N ALA A 554 -13.36 22.44 5.61
CA ALA A 554 -13.05 22.38 4.17
C ALA A 554 -14.21 22.88 3.29
N GLY A 555 -15.46 22.68 3.72
CA GLY A 555 -16.68 23.13 3.05
C GLY A 555 -16.94 24.64 3.14
N SER A 556 -16.55 25.27 4.24
CA SER A 556 -16.77 26.72 4.49
C SER A 556 -15.75 27.64 3.80
N ARG A 557 -14.74 27.09 3.10
CA ARG A 557 -13.74 27.83 2.32
C ARG A 557 -13.99 27.83 0.80
N LYS A 558 -15.14 27.34 0.36
CA LYS A 558 -15.65 27.47 -0.99
C LYS A 558 -16.81 28.45 -1.01
#